data_6131dbd8ea58eab2e9ce68939907a028
#
_entry.id   6131dbd8ea58eab2e9ce68939907a028
#
_cell.length_a   1.000
_cell.length_b   1.000
_cell.length_c   1.000
_cell.angle_alpha   90.00
_cell.angle_beta   90.00
_cell.angle_gamma   90.00
#
_symmetry.space_group_name_H-M   'P 1'
#
loop_
_entity.id
_entity.type
_entity.pdbx_description
1 polymer ?
#
loop_
_entity_poly.entity_id
_entity_poly.type
_entity_poly.pdbx_seq_one_letter_code
_entity_poly.pdbx_strand_id
1 'polypeptide(L)'
;MVDPRPRRRLDRRMKNTLFALFVGLLMVGCGQDILHEAAEAGNLELIEKEIAEGANINSQNGRDGETPLQRAATRGQIEAAELLLSKGADVNIGRKRDGQTALDLAEDRGHEKLAELLIKNGGRSSPDR
;
A
#
# COMPACT_ATOMS: atom_id res chain seq x y z
N MET A 1 -21.80 -25.80 38.94
CA MET A 1 -21.31 -24.59 38.34
C MET A 1 -20.62 -24.89 37.01
N VAL A 2 -21.12 -24.35 35.96
CA VAL A 2 -20.55 -24.56 34.63
C VAL A 2 -19.22 -23.85 34.53
N ASP A 3 -18.17 -24.59 34.10
CA ASP A 3 -16.89 -24.02 33.92
C ASP A 3 -16.88 -23.08 32.70
N PRO A 4 -16.64 -21.79 32.89
CA PRO A 4 -16.64 -20.83 31.78
C PRO A 4 -15.42 -20.95 30.88
N ARG A 5 -14.40 -21.70 31.29
CA ARG A 5 -13.12 -21.78 30.54
C ARG A 5 -13.26 -22.35 29.14
N PRO A 6 -14.00 -23.47 28.92
CA PRO A 6 -14.21 -23.96 27.56
C PRO A 6 -14.98 -22.96 26.70
N ARG A 7 -15.95 -22.26 27.29
CA ARG A 7 -16.68 -21.21 26.59
C ARG A 7 -15.76 -20.06 26.21
N ARG A 8 -14.86 -19.66 27.11
CA ARG A 8 -13.90 -18.60 26.83
C ARG A 8 -12.99 -18.96 25.66
N ARG A 9 -12.55 -20.21 25.57
CA ARG A 9 -11.75 -20.67 24.47
C ARG A 9 -12.50 -20.62 23.15
N LEU A 10 -13.72 -21.10 23.16
CA LEU A 10 -14.59 -21.06 21.99
C LEU A 10 -14.90 -19.61 21.61
N ASP A 11 -15.20 -18.78 22.60
CA ASP A 11 -15.48 -17.37 22.38
C ASP A 11 -14.28 -16.63 21.78
N ARG A 12 -13.09 -16.98 22.23
CA ARG A 12 -11.86 -16.39 21.65
C ARG A 12 -11.70 -16.75 20.19
N ARG A 13 -11.94 -18.01 19.83
CA ARG A 13 -11.87 -18.43 18.43
C ARG A 13 -12.95 -17.77 17.62
N MET A 14 -14.16 -17.74 18.13
CA MET A 14 -15.27 -17.07 17.48
C MET A 14 -15.02 -15.57 17.35
N LYS A 15 -14.52 -14.93 18.40
CA LYS A 15 -14.17 -13.52 18.35
C LYS A 15 -13.10 -13.24 17.31
N ASN A 16 -12.08 -14.09 17.22
CA ASN A 16 -11.03 -13.90 16.24
C ASN A 16 -11.57 -14.06 14.83
N THR A 17 -12.41 -15.05 14.59
CA THR A 17 -13.03 -15.28 13.28
C THR A 17 -13.99 -14.14 12.93
N LEU A 18 -14.86 -13.78 13.86
CA LEU A 18 -15.80 -12.68 13.67
C LEU A 18 -15.07 -11.34 13.57
N PHE A 19 -14.07 -11.15 14.39
CA PHE A 19 -13.25 -9.95 14.35
C PHE A 19 -12.52 -9.80 13.01
N ALA A 20 -11.99 -10.90 12.49
CA ALA A 20 -11.34 -10.89 11.19
C ALA A 20 -12.33 -10.54 10.07
N LEU A 21 -13.52 -11.12 10.09
CA LEU A 21 -14.57 -10.80 9.13
C LEU A 21 -15.08 -9.37 9.27
N PHE A 22 -15.29 -8.95 10.51
CA PHE A 22 -15.76 -7.61 10.83
C PHE A 22 -14.72 -6.55 10.46
N VAL A 23 -13.46 -6.80 10.80
CA VAL A 23 -12.35 -5.93 10.42
C VAL A 23 -12.23 -5.87 8.91
N GLY A 24 -12.38 -6.99 8.22
CA GLY A 24 -12.39 -7.02 6.77
C GLY A 24 -13.49 -6.16 6.17
N LEU A 25 -14.69 -6.20 6.73
CA LEU A 25 -15.81 -5.37 6.28
C LEU A 25 -15.60 -3.89 6.58
N LEU A 26 -15.16 -3.57 7.80
CA LEU A 26 -14.91 -2.20 8.20
C LEU A 26 -13.69 -1.61 7.49
N MET A 27 -12.73 -2.45 7.17
CA MET A 27 -11.48 -2.04 6.56
C MET A 27 -11.51 -1.96 5.04
N VAL A 28 -12.68 -2.12 4.42
CA VAL A 28 -12.81 -1.88 2.98
C VAL A 28 -12.34 -0.46 2.62
N GLY A 29 -12.62 0.53 3.50
CA GLY A 29 -12.09 1.87 3.36
C GLY A 29 -10.67 2.04 3.89
N CYS A 30 -10.27 1.23 4.88
CA CYS A 30 -8.95 1.33 5.54
C CYS A 30 -7.89 0.40 4.96
N GLY A 31 -8.30 -0.63 4.20
CA GLY A 31 -7.37 -1.53 3.53
C GLY A 31 -6.44 -0.80 2.56
N GLN A 32 -6.90 0.32 2.04
CA GLN A 32 -6.09 1.16 1.17
C GLN A 32 -4.98 1.86 1.94
N ASP A 33 -5.24 2.25 3.19
CA ASP A 33 -4.22 2.85 4.04
C ASP A 33 -3.18 1.82 4.45
N ILE A 34 -3.60 0.59 4.72
CA ILE A 34 -2.68 -0.51 5.04
C ILE A 34 -1.72 -0.77 3.88
N LEU A 35 -2.23 -0.76 2.65
CA LEU A 35 -1.38 -0.93 1.47
C LEU A 35 -0.35 0.20 1.35
N HIS A 36 -0.76 1.44 1.62
CA HIS A 36 0.16 2.58 1.62
C HIS A 36 1.24 2.44 2.68
N GLU A 37 0.86 2.07 3.88
CA GLU A 37 1.81 1.84 4.98
C GLU A 37 2.76 0.68 4.67
N ALA A 38 2.25 -0.40 4.10
CA ALA A 38 3.06 -1.55 3.70
C ALA A 38 4.08 -1.16 2.63
N ALA A 39 3.67 -0.35 1.66
CA ALA A 39 4.57 0.15 0.61
C ALA A 39 5.64 1.06 1.20
N GLU A 40 5.27 1.95 2.10
CA GLU A 40 6.19 2.86 2.79
C GLU A 40 7.22 2.08 3.62
N ALA A 41 6.78 1.02 4.29
CA ALA A 41 7.64 0.18 5.12
C ALA A 41 8.45 -0.85 4.32
N GLY A 42 8.09 -1.09 3.05
CA GLY A 42 8.72 -2.12 2.24
C GLY A 42 8.31 -3.54 2.63
N ASN A 43 7.14 -3.69 3.24
CA ASN A 43 6.62 -4.98 3.68
C ASN A 43 5.96 -5.72 2.51
N LEU A 44 6.74 -6.53 1.80
CA LEU A 44 6.30 -7.21 0.57
C LEU A 44 5.14 -8.18 0.82
N GLU A 45 5.22 -8.93 1.91
CA GLU A 45 4.19 -9.92 2.27
C GLU A 45 2.84 -9.23 2.50
N LEU A 46 2.84 -8.13 3.22
CA LEU A 46 1.63 -7.38 3.48
C LEU A 46 1.08 -6.72 2.21
N ILE A 47 1.96 -6.23 1.34
CA ILE A 47 1.56 -5.69 0.03
C ILE A 47 0.82 -6.77 -0.77
N GLU A 48 1.40 -7.96 -0.88
CA GLU A 48 0.78 -9.08 -1.61
C GLU A 48 -0.57 -9.46 -1.02
N LYS A 49 -0.62 -9.53 0.31
CA LYS A 49 -1.85 -9.86 1.03
C LYS A 49 -2.96 -8.85 0.75
N GLU A 50 -2.66 -7.57 0.90
CA GLU A 50 -3.65 -6.51 0.69
C GLU A 50 -4.17 -6.48 -0.74
N ILE A 51 -3.29 -6.67 -1.72
CA ILE A 51 -3.68 -6.73 -3.12
C ILE A 51 -4.56 -7.97 -3.39
N ALA A 52 -4.18 -9.12 -2.83
CA ALA A 52 -4.96 -10.35 -2.95
C ALA A 52 -6.36 -10.21 -2.34
N GLU A 53 -6.50 -9.41 -1.29
CA GLU A 53 -7.76 -9.13 -0.63
C GLU A 53 -8.60 -8.04 -1.33
N GLY A 54 -8.12 -7.52 -2.45
CA GLY A 54 -8.87 -6.59 -3.29
C GLY A 54 -8.58 -5.12 -3.07
N ALA A 55 -7.49 -4.78 -2.38
CA ALA A 55 -7.10 -3.39 -2.22
C ALA A 55 -6.83 -2.74 -3.57
N ASN A 56 -7.24 -1.48 -3.73
CA ASN A 56 -6.98 -0.73 -4.96
C ASN A 56 -5.51 -0.30 -4.98
N ILE A 57 -4.73 -0.90 -5.89
CA ILE A 57 -3.31 -0.64 -6.01
C ILE A 57 -2.97 0.82 -6.37
N ASN A 58 -3.90 1.51 -7.01
CA ASN A 58 -3.74 2.91 -7.44
C ASN A 58 -4.49 3.90 -6.57
N SER A 59 -4.92 3.48 -5.39
CA SER A 59 -5.64 4.35 -4.46
C SER A 59 -4.79 5.53 -4.02
N GLN A 60 -5.38 6.71 -4.01
CA GLN A 60 -4.73 7.94 -3.58
C GLN A 60 -5.24 8.33 -2.19
N ASN A 61 -4.43 8.13 -1.19
CA ASN A 61 -4.78 8.35 0.21
C ASN A 61 -3.90 9.40 0.89
N GLY A 62 -4.36 9.80 2.06
CA GLY A 62 -3.64 10.74 2.89
C GLY A 62 -3.83 12.18 2.46
N ARG A 63 -3.13 13.07 3.12
CA ARG A 63 -3.23 14.52 2.88
C ARG A 63 -2.78 14.90 1.48
N ASP A 64 -1.77 14.22 0.99
CA ASP A 64 -1.13 14.54 -0.28
C ASP A 64 -1.76 13.82 -1.47
N GLY A 65 -2.63 12.84 -1.21
CA GLY A 65 -3.24 12.02 -2.26
C GLY A 65 -2.21 11.17 -2.99
N GLU A 66 -1.38 10.47 -2.23
CA GLU A 66 -0.34 9.58 -2.76
C GLU A 66 -0.87 8.18 -3.03
N THR A 67 -0.30 7.52 -4.05
CA THR A 67 -0.51 6.09 -4.29
C THR A 67 0.47 5.28 -3.45
N PRO A 68 0.24 3.95 -3.28
CA PRO A 68 1.24 3.09 -2.63
C PRO A 68 2.60 3.15 -3.31
N LEU A 69 2.63 3.18 -4.66
CA LEU A 69 3.88 3.30 -5.41
C LEU A 69 4.62 4.61 -5.09
N GLN A 70 3.90 5.71 -4.96
CA GLN A 70 4.47 7.00 -4.59
C GLN A 70 5.05 6.96 -3.17
N ARG A 71 4.39 6.30 -2.24
CA ARG A 71 4.91 6.08 -0.88
C ARG A 71 6.21 5.29 -0.89
N ALA A 72 6.25 4.21 -1.66
CA ALA A 72 7.47 3.41 -1.84
C ALA A 72 8.59 4.27 -2.46
N ALA A 73 8.26 5.09 -3.45
CA ALA A 73 9.23 5.99 -4.10
C ALA A 73 9.80 7.02 -3.14
N THR A 74 8.96 7.61 -2.30
CA THR A 74 9.39 8.58 -1.30
C THR A 74 10.38 7.98 -0.30
N ARG A 75 10.19 6.72 0.06
CA ARG A 75 11.02 6.00 1.04
C ARG A 75 12.17 5.20 0.40
N GLY A 76 12.23 5.12 -0.93
CA GLY A 76 13.27 4.36 -1.60
C GLY A 76 13.12 2.86 -1.50
N GLN A 77 11.89 2.36 -1.35
CA GLN A 77 11.59 0.93 -1.23
C GLN A 77 11.54 0.28 -2.61
N ILE A 78 12.69 -0.16 -3.11
CA ILE A 78 12.85 -0.67 -4.48
C ILE A 78 12.01 -1.94 -4.68
N GLU A 79 12.15 -2.92 -3.79
CA GLU A 79 11.43 -4.19 -3.88
C GLU A 79 9.91 -4.01 -3.80
N ALA A 80 9.47 -3.10 -2.95
CA ALA A 80 8.05 -2.76 -2.85
C ALA A 80 7.55 -2.13 -4.15
N ALA A 81 8.31 -1.23 -4.73
CA ALA A 81 7.98 -0.61 -6.01
C ALA A 81 7.94 -1.65 -7.13
N GLU A 82 8.93 -2.55 -7.19
CA GLU A 82 8.94 -3.65 -8.16
C GLU A 82 7.70 -4.52 -8.05
N LEU A 83 7.35 -4.88 -6.82
CA LEU A 83 6.17 -5.71 -6.56
C LEU A 83 4.89 -4.99 -7.00
N LEU A 84 4.72 -3.72 -6.61
CA LEU A 84 3.56 -2.93 -7.01
C LEU A 84 3.45 -2.81 -8.53
N LEU A 85 4.55 -2.53 -9.21
CA LEU A 85 4.58 -2.45 -10.67
C LEU A 85 4.21 -3.79 -11.32
N SER A 86 4.72 -4.90 -10.77
CA SER A 86 4.39 -6.24 -11.27
C SER A 86 2.91 -6.57 -11.10
N LYS A 87 2.26 -5.98 -10.11
CA LYS A 87 0.82 -6.15 -9.85
C LYS A 87 -0.05 -5.15 -10.60
N GLY A 88 0.52 -4.33 -11.46
CA GLY A 88 -0.22 -3.41 -12.31
C GLY A 88 -0.37 -2.00 -11.79
N ALA A 89 0.46 -1.56 -10.85
CA ALA A 89 0.43 -0.18 -10.39
C ALA A 89 0.69 0.78 -11.55
N ASP A 90 -0.10 1.85 -11.62
CA ASP A 90 0.10 2.91 -12.61
C ASP A 90 1.25 3.80 -12.17
N VAL A 91 2.30 3.83 -12.97
CA VAL A 91 3.54 4.56 -12.65
C VAL A 91 3.39 6.07 -12.82
N ASN A 92 2.40 6.53 -13.57
CA ASN A 92 2.26 7.94 -13.97
C ASN A 92 1.14 8.71 -13.28
N ILE A 93 0.60 8.20 -12.18
CA ILE A 93 -0.37 8.96 -11.39
C ILE A 93 0.35 10.09 -10.67
N GLY A 94 -0.17 11.31 -10.80
CA GLY A 94 0.32 12.45 -10.03
C GLY A 94 -0.36 12.57 -8.67
N ARG A 95 0.38 12.99 -7.65
CA ARG A 95 -0.21 13.28 -6.33
C ARG A 95 -1.27 14.38 -6.47
N LYS A 96 -2.34 14.25 -5.70
CA LYS A 96 -3.41 15.25 -5.74
C LYS A 96 -2.97 16.64 -5.29
N ARG A 97 -1.99 16.67 -4.41
CA ARG A 97 -1.47 17.92 -3.84
C ARG A 97 -0.74 18.79 -4.87
N ASP A 98 0.15 18.17 -5.65
CA ASP A 98 1.09 18.92 -6.48
C ASP A 98 1.37 18.26 -7.85
N GLY A 99 0.72 17.15 -8.14
CA GLY A 99 0.89 16.47 -9.42
C GLY A 99 2.18 15.67 -9.57
N GLN A 100 3.02 15.60 -8.54
CA GLN A 100 4.27 14.83 -8.62
C GLN A 100 4.00 13.35 -8.82
N THR A 101 4.74 12.75 -9.74
CA THR A 101 4.69 11.30 -9.99
C THR A 101 5.65 10.56 -9.06
N ALA A 102 5.57 9.22 -9.05
CA ALA A 102 6.53 8.41 -8.29
C ALA A 102 7.97 8.70 -8.73
N LEU A 103 8.20 8.93 -10.03
CA LEU A 103 9.53 9.29 -10.54
C LEU A 103 10.02 10.61 -9.94
N ASP A 104 9.19 11.63 -9.93
CA ASP A 104 9.55 12.92 -9.34
C ASP A 104 9.95 12.77 -7.87
N LEU A 105 9.19 11.97 -7.12
CA LEU A 105 9.47 11.73 -5.71
C LEU A 105 10.77 10.98 -5.49
N ALA A 106 11.05 9.98 -6.32
CA ALA A 106 12.31 9.23 -6.25
C ALA A 106 13.50 10.14 -6.55
N GLU A 107 13.40 10.97 -7.58
CA GLU A 107 14.45 11.91 -7.95
C GLU A 107 14.69 12.96 -6.86
N ASP A 108 13.63 13.55 -6.33
CA ASP A 108 13.71 14.57 -5.28
C ASP A 108 14.36 14.03 -4.00
N ARG A 109 14.21 12.75 -3.74
CA ARG A 109 14.77 12.08 -2.57
C ARG A 109 16.13 11.44 -2.83
N GLY A 110 16.63 11.50 -4.07
CA GLY A 110 17.93 10.95 -4.42
C GLY A 110 17.95 9.42 -4.54
N HIS A 111 16.81 8.80 -4.77
CA HIS A 111 16.69 7.34 -4.95
C HIS A 111 16.92 6.98 -6.41
N GLU A 112 18.18 7.03 -6.87
CA GLU A 112 18.54 6.85 -8.27
C GLU A 112 18.12 5.50 -8.85
N LYS A 113 18.41 4.42 -8.15
CA LYS A 113 18.05 3.07 -8.61
C LYS A 113 16.55 2.89 -8.76
N LEU A 114 15.80 3.49 -7.86
CA LEU A 114 14.34 3.46 -7.93
C LEU A 114 13.85 4.32 -9.09
N ALA A 115 14.45 5.48 -9.32
CA ALA A 115 14.12 6.32 -10.46
C ALA A 115 14.37 5.58 -11.78
N GLU A 116 15.49 4.87 -11.92
CA GLU A 116 15.78 4.04 -13.08
C GLU A 116 14.72 2.95 -13.28
N LEU A 117 14.32 2.28 -12.20
CA LEU A 117 13.28 1.28 -12.23
C LEU A 117 11.95 1.86 -12.74
N LEU A 118 11.59 3.04 -12.24
CA LEU A 118 10.35 3.71 -12.66
C LEU A 118 10.39 4.11 -14.13
N ILE A 119 11.51 4.65 -14.59
CA ILE A 119 11.72 5.00 -16.01
C ILE A 119 11.59 3.76 -16.89
N LYS A 120 12.21 2.65 -16.49
CA LYS A 120 12.14 1.37 -17.19
C LYS A 120 10.71 0.87 -17.35
N ASN A 121 9.85 1.20 -16.38
CA ASN A 121 8.43 0.85 -16.38
C ASN A 121 7.53 1.94 -16.98
N GLY A 122 8.11 2.89 -17.71
CA GLY A 122 7.36 3.94 -18.37
C GLY A 122 7.08 5.18 -17.54
N GLY A 123 7.75 5.32 -16.41
CA GLY A 123 7.60 6.48 -15.54
C GLY A 123 8.01 7.79 -16.22
N ARG A 124 7.24 8.83 -15.96
CA ARG A 124 7.47 10.18 -16.50
C ARG A 124 7.41 11.19 -15.37
N SER A 125 8.17 12.25 -15.53
CA SER A 125 8.09 13.38 -14.62
C SER A 125 6.80 14.18 -14.86
N SER A 126 6.38 14.87 -13.82
CA SER A 126 5.23 15.76 -13.90
C SER A 126 5.46 16.85 -14.93
N PRO A 127 4.48 17.18 -15.79
CA PRO A 127 4.63 18.26 -16.76
C PRO A 127 4.75 19.66 -16.14
N ASP A 128 4.33 19.81 -14.90
CA ASP A 128 4.38 21.10 -14.19
C ASP A 128 5.67 21.33 -13.41
N ARG A 129 6.63 20.50 -13.62
CA ARG A 129 7.88 20.49 -12.87
C ARG A 129 9.02 21.31 -13.47
#